data_6c01f98d36f78ee21fca5d2d0720b30a
#
_entry.id   6c01f98d36f78ee21fca5d2d0720b30a
#
_cell.length_a   1.000
_cell.length_b   1.000
_cell.length_c   1.000
_cell.angle_alpha   90.00
_cell.angle_beta   90.00
_cell.angle_gamma   90.00
#
_symmetry.space_group_name_H-M   'P 1'
#
loop_
_entity.id
_entity.type
_entity.pdbx_description
1 polymer ?
#
loop_
_entity_poly.entity_id
_entity_poly.type
_entity_poly.pdbx_seq_one_letter_code
_entity_poly.pdbx_strand_id
1 'polypeptide(L)'
;MLSFIIKRILWAIPTLFGVSIIVFMMVHLVPGDPALVILGEKANQAAIDALREQFGLNKPLIEQYFFFINNVLHGNFGTSIMTGEPVMHEFWQRFPATVELALIALFMALVLGISVGVLAAIKRYSVFDYSSMTFALAGISMPVFWLGLMLIYIFSVQLEWLPVFGRLSDVYYLDGPTGLYLIDSLIARDYGAFVDTIKHLILPSIVLATVSTAVIARMTRASMAEVSKEDYVRTAKAKGCSSFRVIFVHTLRNALIPVTTIAGLMLAGLLGGSMITETVFSWPGIGKWIVNALNQRDFPIIQSMSLIIAMMYIGANLLVDILYAFIDPRIRLS
;
A
#
# COMPACT_ATOMS: atom_id res chain seq x y z
N MET A 1 -11.73 5.03 -25.13
CA MET A 1 -11.10 4.04 -24.23
C MET A 1 -9.64 3.78 -24.60
N LEU A 2 -9.35 3.21 -25.79
CA LEU A 2 -7.97 2.87 -26.16
C LEU A 2 -7.06 4.11 -26.19
N SER A 3 -7.49 5.21 -26.79
CA SER A 3 -6.74 6.48 -26.82
C SER A 3 -6.47 7.06 -25.44
N PHE A 4 -7.42 6.96 -24.50
CA PHE A 4 -7.25 7.37 -23.12
C PHE A 4 -6.18 6.52 -22.40
N ILE A 5 -6.26 5.19 -22.52
CA ILE A 5 -5.28 4.27 -21.93
C ILE A 5 -3.89 4.52 -22.51
N ILE A 6 -3.78 4.67 -23.83
CA ILE A 6 -2.49 4.96 -24.49
C ILE A 6 -1.90 6.28 -23.98
N LYS A 7 -2.69 7.35 -23.90
CA LYS A 7 -2.22 8.64 -23.36
C LYS A 7 -1.71 8.48 -21.92
N ARG A 8 -2.42 7.74 -21.06
CA ARG A 8 -2.01 7.49 -19.66
C ARG A 8 -0.71 6.70 -19.58
N ILE A 9 -0.55 5.67 -20.40
CA ILE A 9 0.71 4.91 -20.49
C ILE A 9 1.85 5.80 -20.97
N LEU A 10 1.61 6.64 -21.99
CA LEU A 10 2.62 7.57 -22.51
C LEU A 10 3.06 8.58 -21.44
N TRP A 11 2.15 9.07 -20.59
CA TRP A 11 2.50 9.95 -19.45
C TRP A 11 3.21 9.22 -18.31
N ALA A 12 2.98 7.92 -18.15
CA ALA A 12 3.71 7.11 -17.19
C ALA A 12 5.20 6.97 -17.51
N ILE A 13 5.57 6.96 -18.80
CA ILE A 13 6.97 6.80 -19.25
C ILE A 13 7.87 7.94 -18.74
N PRO A 14 7.55 9.24 -18.96
CA PRO A 14 8.36 10.33 -18.43
C PRO A 14 8.46 10.31 -16.90
N THR A 15 7.38 9.91 -16.22
CA THR A 15 7.36 9.79 -14.76
C THR A 15 8.31 8.70 -14.29
N LEU A 16 8.25 7.50 -14.88
CA LEU A 16 9.17 6.40 -14.58
C LEU A 16 10.61 6.77 -14.90
N PHE A 17 10.84 7.46 -16.00
CA PHE A 17 12.16 7.95 -16.37
C PHE A 17 12.71 8.92 -15.33
N GLY A 18 11.91 9.91 -14.90
CA GLY A 18 12.30 10.84 -13.83
C GLY A 18 12.60 10.13 -12.51
N VAL A 19 11.75 9.19 -12.10
CA VAL A 19 11.96 8.38 -10.89
C VAL A 19 13.22 7.54 -11.01
N SER A 20 13.47 6.90 -12.16
CA SER A 20 14.67 6.08 -12.35
C SER A 20 15.97 6.89 -12.23
N ILE A 21 15.97 8.14 -12.72
CA ILE A 21 17.11 9.05 -12.54
C ILE A 21 17.31 9.37 -11.06
N ILE A 22 16.24 9.73 -10.34
CA ILE A 22 16.33 10.05 -8.91
C ILE A 22 16.85 8.86 -8.13
N VAL A 23 16.30 7.67 -8.37
CA VAL A 23 16.69 6.42 -7.72
C VAL A 23 18.15 6.05 -8.03
N PHE A 24 18.58 6.22 -9.28
CA PHE A 24 19.97 6.03 -9.66
C PHE A 24 20.90 7.03 -8.94
N MET A 25 20.53 8.29 -8.91
CA MET A 25 21.31 9.33 -8.26
C MET A 25 21.39 9.15 -6.74
N MET A 26 20.36 8.59 -6.09
CA MET A 26 20.39 8.33 -4.63
C MET A 26 21.62 7.54 -4.20
N VAL A 27 22.01 6.51 -4.95
CA VAL A 27 23.21 5.72 -4.63
C VAL A 27 24.49 6.52 -4.82
N HIS A 28 24.53 7.39 -5.81
CA HIS A 28 25.72 8.21 -6.15
C HIS A 28 25.88 9.46 -5.28
N LEU A 29 24.78 9.93 -4.63
CA LEU A 29 24.82 11.07 -3.72
C LEU A 29 25.26 10.71 -2.30
N VAL A 30 25.26 9.41 -1.96
CA VAL A 30 25.79 8.97 -0.66
C VAL A 30 27.28 9.21 -0.64
N PRO A 31 27.82 9.99 0.33
CA PRO A 31 29.25 10.25 0.41
C PRO A 31 30.02 8.96 0.68
N GLY A 32 30.99 8.65 -0.18
CA GLY A 32 31.82 7.46 -0.15
C GLY A 32 31.78 6.69 -1.47
N ASP A 33 32.78 5.84 -1.66
CA ASP A 33 32.80 4.89 -2.78
C ASP A 33 31.76 3.80 -2.52
N PRO A 34 30.77 3.60 -3.40
CA PRO A 34 29.78 2.53 -3.23
C PRO A 34 30.40 1.16 -2.99
N ALA A 35 31.52 0.85 -3.64
CA ALA A 35 32.21 -0.43 -3.45
C ALA A 35 32.81 -0.58 -2.05
N LEU A 36 33.33 0.52 -1.47
CA LEU A 36 33.82 0.53 -0.09
C LEU A 36 32.70 0.44 0.93
N VAL A 37 31.57 1.09 0.67
CA VAL A 37 30.38 1.03 1.54
C VAL A 37 29.81 -0.40 1.57
N ILE A 38 29.86 -1.07 0.45
CA ILE A 38 29.38 -2.46 0.29
C ILE A 38 30.30 -3.46 1.00
N LEU A 39 31.59 -3.40 0.75
CA LEU A 39 32.56 -4.37 1.24
C LEU A 39 33.11 -4.04 2.64
N GLY A 40 32.86 -2.81 3.12
CA GLY A 40 33.44 -2.29 4.36
C GLY A 40 34.88 -1.84 4.22
N GLU A 41 35.35 -1.02 5.17
CA GLU A 41 36.69 -0.40 5.15
C GLU A 41 37.87 -1.40 5.20
N LYS A 42 37.59 -2.64 5.58
CA LYS A 42 38.62 -3.72 5.69
C LYS A 42 38.71 -4.61 4.47
N ALA A 43 37.98 -4.30 3.40
CA ALA A 43 37.99 -5.14 2.20
C ALA A 43 39.34 -5.11 1.46
N ASN A 44 39.67 -6.25 0.85
CA ASN A 44 40.82 -6.34 -0.01
C ASN A 44 40.62 -5.49 -1.28
N GLN A 45 41.65 -4.76 -1.71
CA GLN A 45 41.62 -3.91 -2.91
C GLN A 45 41.15 -4.68 -4.15
N ALA A 46 41.55 -5.93 -4.32
CA ALA A 46 41.14 -6.77 -5.42
C ALA A 46 39.63 -7.06 -5.43
N ALA A 47 39.00 -7.19 -4.26
CA ALA A 47 37.55 -7.37 -4.14
C ALA A 47 36.81 -6.07 -4.47
N ILE A 48 37.34 -4.91 -4.05
CA ILE A 48 36.80 -3.60 -4.37
C ILE A 48 36.82 -3.35 -5.87
N ASP A 49 37.94 -3.65 -6.53
CA ASP A 49 38.10 -3.43 -7.96
C ASP A 49 37.22 -4.42 -8.78
N ALA A 50 37.08 -5.65 -8.33
CA ALA A 50 36.15 -6.62 -8.93
C ALA A 50 34.70 -6.16 -8.81
N LEU A 51 34.31 -5.61 -7.65
CA LEU A 51 32.96 -5.07 -7.43
C LEU A 51 32.69 -3.83 -8.30
N ARG A 52 33.68 -2.92 -8.40
CA ARG A 52 33.59 -1.76 -9.29
C ARG A 52 33.41 -2.16 -10.75
N GLU A 53 34.11 -3.20 -11.19
CA GLU A 53 34.00 -3.73 -12.55
C GLU A 53 32.62 -4.38 -12.75
N GLN A 54 32.17 -5.20 -11.81
CA GLN A 54 30.88 -5.88 -11.86
C GLN A 54 29.69 -4.90 -11.94
N PHE A 55 29.73 -3.80 -11.18
CA PHE A 55 28.70 -2.75 -11.19
C PHE A 55 28.97 -1.63 -12.19
N GLY A 56 30.07 -1.71 -12.94
CA GLY A 56 30.45 -0.71 -13.94
C GLY A 56 30.76 0.66 -13.33
N LEU A 57 31.13 0.74 -12.03
CA LEU A 57 31.39 1.98 -11.31
C LEU A 57 32.60 2.76 -11.86
N ASN A 58 33.44 2.13 -12.66
CA ASN A 58 34.58 2.74 -13.34
C ASN A 58 34.20 3.50 -14.62
N LYS A 59 32.92 3.41 -15.05
CA LYS A 59 32.43 4.06 -16.27
C LYS A 59 31.88 5.45 -15.99
N PRO A 60 31.75 6.33 -17.01
CA PRO A 60 31.03 7.60 -16.87
C PRO A 60 29.60 7.38 -16.35
N LEU A 61 29.09 8.30 -15.52
CA LEU A 61 27.75 8.23 -14.89
C LEU A 61 26.62 7.92 -15.90
N ILE A 62 26.71 8.48 -17.09
CA ILE A 62 25.72 8.25 -18.15
C ILE A 62 25.71 6.78 -18.59
N GLU A 63 26.88 6.15 -18.76
CA GLU A 63 26.99 4.74 -19.12
C GLU A 63 26.48 3.83 -17.99
N GLN A 64 26.79 4.19 -16.73
CA GLN A 64 26.27 3.48 -15.56
C GLN A 64 24.75 3.52 -15.50
N TYR A 65 24.15 4.68 -15.79
CA TYR A 65 22.70 4.83 -15.85
C TYR A 65 22.07 3.96 -16.95
N PHE A 66 22.63 3.97 -18.16
CA PHE A 66 22.14 3.10 -19.23
C PHE A 66 22.30 1.62 -18.90
N PHE A 67 23.38 1.22 -18.25
CA PHE A 67 23.58 -0.14 -17.77
C PHE A 67 22.52 -0.53 -16.73
N PHE A 68 22.25 0.36 -15.76
CA PHE A 68 21.18 0.18 -14.77
C PHE A 68 19.81 0.00 -15.43
N ILE A 69 19.43 0.91 -16.33
CA ILE A 69 18.14 0.82 -17.03
C ILE A 69 18.02 -0.44 -17.88
N ASN A 70 19.11 -0.82 -18.58
CA ASN A 70 19.13 -2.04 -19.37
C ASN A 70 18.89 -3.29 -18.48
N ASN A 71 19.53 -3.38 -17.33
CA ASN A 71 19.32 -4.47 -16.38
C ASN A 71 17.87 -4.50 -15.88
N VAL A 72 17.31 -3.37 -15.49
CA VAL A 72 15.91 -3.26 -15.04
C VAL A 72 14.93 -3.71 -16.12
N LEU A 73 15.14 -3.31 -17.38
CA LEU A 73 14.30 -3.70 -18.52
C LEU A 73 14.34 -5.21 -18.80
N HIS A 74 15.43 -5.88 -18.44
CA HIS A 74 15.56 -7.33 -18.54
C HIS A 74 15.14 -8.07 -17.26
N GLY A 75 14.54 -7.36 -16.28
CA GLY A 75 14.07 -7.94 -15.02
C GLY A 75 15.18 -8.21 -14.00
N ASN A 76 16.39 -7.76 -14.26
CA ASN A 76 17.50 -7.86 -13.33
C ASN A 76 17.56 -6.61 -12.43
N PHE A 77 17.05 -6.76 -11.21
CA PHE A 77 17.04 -5.73 -10.19
C PHE A 77 18.24 -5.81 -9.23
N GLY A 78 19.25 -6.61 -9.58
CA GLY A 78 20.44 -6.83 -8.77
C GLY A 78 20.27 -7.89 -7.70
N THR A 79 21.32 -8.02 -6.88
CA THR A 79 21.41 -8.98 -5.77
C THR A 79 21.64 -8.23 -4.47
N SER A 80 21.02 -8.70 -3.39
CA SER A 80 21.27 -8.18 -2.04
C SER A 80 22.74 -8.37 -1.65
N ILE A 81 23.33 -7.36 -1.07
CA ILE A 81 24.69 -7.42 -0.56
C ILE A 81 24.77 -8.27 0.70
N MET A 82 23.71 -8.26 1.49
CA MET A 82 23.67 -8.95 2.78
C MET A 82 23.35 -10.44 2.65
N THR A 83 22.39 -10.77 1.78
CA THR A 83 21.94 -12.16 1.62
C THR A 83 22.56 -12.89 0.44
N GLY A 84 23.07 -12.16 -0.56
CA GLY A 84 23.53 -12.71 -1.83
C GLY A 84 22.43 -13.19 -2.76
N GLU A 85 21.14 -13.01 -2.37
CA GLU A 85 20.00 -13.46 -3.14
C GLU A 85 19.51 -12.38 -4.14
N PRO A 86 18.94 -12.79 -5.28
CA PRO A 86 18.34 -11.86 -6.23
C PRO A 86 17.20 -11.05 -5.56
N VAL A 87 17.20 -9.72 -5.73
CA VAL A 87 16.19 -8.82 -5.14
C VAL A 87 14.77 -9.24 -5.50
N MET A 88 14.53 -9.66 -6.76
CA MET A 88 13.19 -10.10 -7.18
C MET A 88 12.74 -11.41 -6.51
N HIS A 89 13.68 -12.32 -6.18
CA HIS A 89 13.36 -13.52 -5.43
C HIS A 89 12.86 -13.16 -4.02
N GLU A 90 13.62 -12.34 -3.31
CA GLU A 90 13.25 -11.87 -1.97
C GLU A 90 11.95 -11.02 -1.98
N PHE A 91 11.73 -10.24 -3.03
CA PHE A 91 10.50 -9.47 -3.21
C PHE A 91 9.26 -10.38 -3.23
N TRP A 92 9.27 -11.42 -4.08
CA TRP A 92 8.13 -12.32 -4.22
C TRP A 92 7.83 -13.14 -2.95
N GLN A 93 8.83 -13.38 -2.11
CA GLN A 93 8.64 -14.02 -0.81
C GLN A 93 7.92 -13.12 0.19
N ARG A 94 8.11 -11.79 0.12
CA ARG A 94 7.60 -10.82 1.10
C ARG A 94 6.36 -10.08 0.63
N PHE A 95 6.22 -9.88 -0.67
CA PHE A 95 5.14 -9.11 -1.25
C PHE A 95 3.74 -9.64 -0.90
N PRO A 96 3.46 -10.96 -0.88
CA PRO A 96 2.17 -11.48 -0.47
C PRO A 96 1.76 -11.06 0.96
N ALA A 97 2.71 -10.95 1.88
CA ALA A 97 2.42 -10.49 3.24
C ALA A 97 1.93 -9.03 3.26
N THR A 98 2.56 -8.14 2.48
CA THR A 98 2.11 -6.75 2.34
C THR A 98 0.75 -6.66 1.64
N VAL A 99 0.52 -7.46 0.59
CA VAL A 99 -0.77 -7.50 -0.13
C VAL A 99 -1.91 -7.94 0.81
N GLU A 100 -1.71 -9.00 1.59
CA GLU A 100 -2.72 -9.50 2.53
C GLU A 100 -3.08 -8.43 3.56
N LEU A 101 -2.09 -7.82 4.17
CA LEU A 101 -2.29 -6.75 5.14
C LEU A 101 -2.99 -5.53 4.52
N ALA A 102 -2.57 -5.10 3.32
CA ALA A 102 -3.13 -3.96 2.60
C ALA A 102 -4.61 -4.19 2.23
N LEU A 103 -4.95 -5.39 1.74
CA LEU A 103 -6.32 -5.73 1.36
C LEU A 103 -7.25 -5.77 2.57
N ILE A 104 -6.82 -6.37 3.69
CA ILE A 104 -7.63 -6.42 4.91
C ILE A 104 -7.80 -5.02 5.50
N ALA A 105 -6.74 -4.23 5.56
CA ALA A 105 -6.83 -2.85 6.04
C ALA A 105 -7.76 -1.99 5.18
N LEU A 106 -7.67 -2.10 3.85
CA LEU A 106 -8.56 -1.38 2.94
C LEU A 106 -10.01 -1.86 3.07
N PHE A 107 -10.24 -3.18 3.18
CA PHE A 107 -11.58 -3.73 3.40
C PHE A 107 -12.21 -3.16 4.68
N MET A 108 -11.47 -3.17 5.79
CA MET A 108 -11.91 -2.57 7.05
C MET A 108 -12.22 -1.08 6.88
N ALA A 109 -11.34 -0.35 6.21
CA ALA A 109 -11.51 1.09 5.96
C ALA A 109 -12.76 1.39 5.12
N LEU A 110 -13.02 0.58 4.09
CA LEU A 110 -14.23 0.72 3.26
C LEU A 110 -15.50 0.42 4.05
N VAL A 111 -15.55 -0.70 4.76
CA VAL A 111 -16.73 -1.09 5.55
C VAL A 111 -17.04 -0.05 6.61
N LEU A 112 -16.05 0.33 7.42
CA LEU A 112 -16.24 1.30 8.50
C LEU A 112 -16.45 2.71 7.96
N GLY A 113 -15.62 3.14 7.00
CA GLY A 113 -15.66 4.50 6.46
C GLY A 113 -16.96 4.79 5.71
N ILE A 114 -17.42 3.87 4.85
CA ILE A 114 -18.68 4.03 4.14
C ILE A 114 -19.85 4.03 5.13
N SER A 115 -19.88 3.08 6.08
CA SER A 115 -20.94 2.98 7.07
C SER A 115 -21.08 4.26 7.91
N VAL A 116 -19.95 4.74 8.46
CA VAL A 116 -19.90 5.96 9.25
C VAL A 116 -20.26 7.18 8.39
N GLY A 117 -19.75 7.28 7.17
CA GLY A 117 -20.02 8.38 6.24
C GLY A 117 -21.49 8.47 5.84
N VAL A 118 -22.13 7.32 5.54
CA VAL A 118 -23.57 7.24 5.22
C VAL A 118 -24.41 7.67 6.43
N LEU A 119 -24.13 7.13 7.62
CA LEU A 119 -24.87 7.48 8.83
C LEU A 119 -24.72 8.97 9.19
N ALA A 120 -23.51 9.52 9.06
CA ALA A 120 -23.24 10.95 9.27
C ALA A 120 -23.98 11.82 8.25
N ALA A 121 -24.07 11.39 6.99
CA ALA A 121 -24.82 12.12 5.96
C ALA A 121 -26.35 12.10 6.20
N ILE A 122 -26.89 10.95 6.65
CA ILE A 122 -28.32 10.81 6.99
C ILE A 122 -28.68 11.67 8.22
N LYS A 123 -27.83 11.63 9.26
CA LYS A 123 -28.00 12.39 10.51
C LYS A 123 -27.20 13.69 10.49
N ARG A 124 -27.22 14.41 9.38
CA ARG A 124 -26.44 15.64 9.19
C ARG A 124 -26.73 16.69 10.26
N TYR A 125 -25.68 17.35 10.73
CA TYR A 125 -25.68 18.34 11.81
C TYR A 125 -26.13 17.79 13.19
N SER A 126 -26.20 16.48 13.37
CA SER A 126 -26.45 15.85 14.67
C SER A 126 -25.17 15.69 15.48
N VAL A 127 -25.34 15.37 16.77
CA VAL A 127 -24.21 14.99 17.64
C VAL A 127 -23.42 13.82 17.05
N PHE A 128 -24.08 12.84 16.42
CA PHE A 128 -23.42 11.72 15.78
C PHE A 128 -22.53 12.18 14.61
N ASP A 129 -23.01 13.10 13.78
CA ASP A 129 -22.24 13.64 12.66
C ASP A 129 -20.98 14.36 13.17
N TYR A 130 -21.11 15.26 14.12
CA TYR A 130 -19.99 15.99 14.68
C TYR A 130 -19.00 15.06 15.40
N SER A 131 -19.48 14.17 16.26
CA SER A 131 -18.59 13.26 17.00
C SER A 131 -17.85 12.29 16.07
N SER A 132 -18.55 11.67 15.11
CA SER A 132 -17.89 10.73 14.17
C SER A 132 -16.83 11.42 13.32
N MET A 133 -17.08 12.66 12.85
CA MET A 133 -16.06 13.42 12.09
C MET A 133 -14.90 13.88 12.99
N THR A 134 -15.16 14.23 14.26
CA THR A 134 -14.11 14.56 15.23
C THR A 134 -13.23 13.35 15.54
N PHE A 135 -13.82 12.17 15.78
CA PHE A 135 -13.06 10.93 15.97
C PHE A 135 -12.26 10.55 14.74
N ALA A 136 -12.82 10.74 13.54
CA ALA A 136 -12.09 10.53 12.29
C ALA A 136 -10.86 11.46 12.19
N LEU A 137 -11.01 12.75 12.52
CA LEU A 137 -9.90 13.71 12.54
C LEU A 137 -8.86 13.35 13.61
N ALA A 138 -9.28 12.96 14.80
CA ALA A 138 -8.38 12.52 15.86
C ALA A 138 -7.54 11.31 15.42
N GLY A 139 -8.16 10.34 14.72
CA GLY A 139 -7.46 9.18 14.17
C GLY A 139 -6.35 9.54 13.17
N ILE A 140 -6.58 10.54 12.31
CA ILE A 140 -5.54 11.03 11.38
C ILE A 140 -4.42 11.76 12.12
N SER A 141 -4.73 12.42 13.22
CA SER A 141 -3.76 13.23 13.99
C SER A 141 -2.85 12.37 14.87
N MET A 142 -3.21 11.11 15.12
CA MET A 142 -2.39 10.20 15.92
C MET A 142 -1.20 9.68 15.11
N PRO A 143 0.03 9.71 15.64
CA PRO A 143 1.15 9.04 15.01
C PRO A 143 0.90 7.53 14.87
N VAL A 144 1.08 7.01 13.66
CA VAL A 144 0.79 5.60 13.33
C VAL A 144 1.53 4.61 14.27
N PHE A 145 2.82 4.88 14.55
CA PHE A 145 3.60 4.05 15.47
C PHE A 145 3.05 4.07 16.90
N TRP A 146 2.62 5.24 17.38
CA TRP A 146 2.07 5.39 18.72
C TRP A 146 0.75 4.61 18.86
N LEU A 147 -0.13 4.73 17.86
CA LEU A 147 -1.38 3.97 17.83
C LEU A 147 -1.08 2.45 17.84
N GLY A 148 -0.12 2.00 17.04
CA GLY A 148 0.31 0.60 17.01
C GLY A 148 0.78 0.12 18.38
N LEU A 149 1.67 0.85 19.04
CA LEU A 149 2.19 0.50 20.36
C LEU A 149 1.08 0.50 21.44
N MET A 150 0.15 1.46 21.38
CA MET A 150 -0.99 1.50 22.32
C MET A 150 -1.93 0.30 22.14
N LEU A 151 -2.22 -0.08 20.90
CA LEU A 151 -3.04 -1.28 20.64
C LEU A 151 -2.34 -2.57 21.09
N ILE A 152 -1.05 -2.71 20.83
CA ILE A 152 -0.25 -3.84 21.36
C ILE A 152 -0.33 -3.86 22.88
N TYR A 153 -0.07 -2.73 23.53
CA TYR A 153 -0.08 -2.65 25.00
C TYR A 153 -1.44 -3.07 25.57
N ILE A 154 -2.54 -2.57 25.03
CA ILE A 154 -3.89 -2.88 25.54
C ILE A 154 -4.29 -4.31 25.19
N PHE A 155 -4.24 -4.71 23.92
CA PHE A 155 -4.84 -5.96 23.46
C PHE A 155 -3.92 -7.18 23.57
N SER A 156 -2.61 -6.97 23.50
CA SER A 156 -1.67 -8.09 23.56
C SER A 156 -1.02 -8.24 24.94
N VAL A 157 -0.70 -7.13 25.63
CA VAL A 157 0.01 -7.19 26.91
C VAL A 157 -0.95 -7.20 28.10
N GLN A 158 -1.98 -6.32 28.12
CA GLN A 158 -2.89 -6.23 29.26
C GLN A 158 -4.03 -7.25 29.20
N LEU A 159 -4.63 -7.41 28.01
CA LEU A 159 -5.78 -8.30 27.82
C LEU A 159 -5.39 -9.70 27.34
N GLU A 160 -4.20 -9.87 26.78
CA GLU A 160 -3.70 -11.14 26.21
C GLU A 160 -4.65 -11.76 25.15
N TRP A 161 -5.41 -10.91 24.44
CA TRP A 161 -6.40 -11.36 23.44
C TRP A 161 -5.79 -11.63 22.07
N LEU A 162 -4.77 -10.84 21.70
CA LEU A 162 -4.18 -10.83 20.36
C LEU A 162 -2.66 -10.95 20.43
N PRO A 163 -2.02 -11.55 19.43
CA PRO A 163 -0.57 -11.66 19.38
C PRO A 163 0.10 -10.30 19.21
N VAL A 164 1.37 -10.21 19.65
CA VAL A 164 2.16 -8.97 19.60
C VAL A 164 2.79 -8.77 18.23
N PHE A 165 3.41 -9.83 17.67
CA PHE A 165 4.27 -9.76 16.49
C PHE A 165 4.01 -10.90 15.52
N GLY A 166 4.50 -10.71 14.29
CA GLY A 166 4.52 -11.76 13.29
C GLY A 166 3.24 -11.86 12.49
N ARG A 167 3.13 -12.91 11.70
CA ARG A 167 2.03 -13.18 10.77
C ARG A 167 1.28 -14.47 11.12
N LEU A 168 1.96 -15.37 11.83
CA LEU A 168 1.48 -16.67 12.26
C LEU A 168 2.29 -17.10 13.47
N SER A 169 1.68 -17.82 14.41
CA SER A 169 2.39 -18.40 15.55
C SER A 169 3.27 -19.57 15.12
N ASP A 170 4.41 -19.75 15.79
CA ASP A 170 5.39 -20.81 15.51
C ASP A 170 4.84 -22.24 15.64
N VAL A 171 3.65 -22.40 16.21
CA VAL A 171 2.95 -23.68 16.35
C VAL A 171 2.42 -24.18 14.99
N TYR A 172 2.18 -23.26 14.04
CA TYR A 172 1.65 -23.57 12.73
C TYR A 172 2.71 -23.41 11.66
N TYR A 173 2.70 -24.34 10.71
CA TYR A 173 3.53 -24.25 9.51
C TYR A 173 2.65 -24.21 8.27
N LEU A 174 2.77 -23.16 7.47
CA LEU A 174 2.05 -22.99 6.21
C LEU A 174 3.07 -22.83 5.07
N ASP A 175 3.08 -23.81 4.18
CA ASP A 175 3.81 -23.76 2.92
C ASP A 175 2.76 -23.85 1.79
N GLY A 176 2.22 -22.71 1.42
CA GLY A 176 1.13 -22.61 0.46
C GLY A 176 1.55 -21.98 -0.86
N PRO A 177 0.81 -22.25 -1.94
CA PRO A 177 1.18 -21.81 -3.30
C PRO A 177 1.01 -20.31 -3.53
N THR A 178 0.25 -19.60 -2.67
CA THR A 178 -0.07 -18.19 -2.90
C THR A 178 0.77 -17.24 -2.05
N GLY A 179 1.32 -17.73 -0.94
CA GLY A 179 1.97 -16.91 0.07
C GLY A 179 1.01 -16.00 0.85
N LEU A 180 -0.31 -16.08 0.59
CA LEU A 180 -1.37 -15.42 1.35
C LEU A 180 -1.87 -16.37 2.43
N TYR A 181 -1.52 -16.16 3.68
CA TYR A 181 -1.75 -17.13 4.76
C TYR A 181 -3.24 -17.40 5.01
N LEU A 182 -4.13 -16.42 4.78
CA LEU A 182 -5.57 -16.65 4.85
C LEU A 182 -6.05 -17.63 3.78
N ILE A 183 -5.51 -17.51 2.56
CA ILE A 183 -5.89 -18.39 1.45
C ILE A 183 -5.23 -19.76 1.61
N ASP A 184 -3.93 -19.78 1.91
CA ASP A 184 -3.14 -20.99 2.03
C ASP A 184 -3.63 -21.88 3.18
N SER A 185 -4.04 -21.30 4.32
CA SER A 185 -4.64 -22.05 5.43
C SER A 185 -5.98 -22.69 5.05
N LEU A 186 -6.80 -22.01 4.23
CA LEU A 186 -8.06 -22.58 3.71
C LEU A 186 -7.79 -23.71 2.72
N ILE A 187 -6.79 -23.56 1.83
CA ILE A 187 -6.36 -24.59 0.89
C ILE A 187 -5.85 -25.83 1.64
N ALA A 188 -5.05 -25.61 2.68
CA ALA A 188 -4.52 -26.65 3.56
C ALA A 188 -5.58 -27.26 4.49
N ARG A 189 -6.78 -26.65 4.57
CA ARG A 189 -7.86 -26.99 5.53
C ARG A 189 -7.40 -26.92 6.99
N ASP A 190 -6.40 -26.07 7.28
CA ASP A 190 -5.94 -25.80 8.64
C ASP A 190 -6.69 -24.59 9.21
N TYR A 191 -7.82 -24.86 9.83
CA TYR A 191 -8.65 -23.82 10.45
C TYR A 191 -7.98 -23.20 11.68
N GLY A 192 -7.04 -23.90 12.33
CA GLY A 192 -6.25 -23.35 13.43
C GLY A 192 -5.33 -22.24 12.95
N ALA A 193 -4.55 -22.52 11.90
CA ALA A 193 -3.70 -21.53 11.24
C ALA A 193 -4.50 -20.36 10.65
N PHE A 194 -5.70 -20.61 10.10
CA PHE A 194 -6.60 -19.56 9.60
C PHE A 194 -7.01 -18.58 10.68
N VAL A 195 -7.49 -19.09 11.83
CA VAL A 195 -7.90 -18.23 12.96
C VAL A 195 -6.71 -17.49 13.55
N ASP A 196 -5.57 -18.15 13.65
CA ASP A 196 -4.34 -17.54 14.16
C ASP A 196 -3.85 -16.40 13.23
N THR A 197 -3.87 -16.62 11.91
CA THR A 197 -3.55 -15.57 10.92
C THR A 197 -4.49 -14.36 11.06
N ILE A 198 -5.80 -14.59 11.25
CA ILE A 198 -6.75 -13.49 11.49
C ILE A 198 -6.35 -12.70 12.74
N LYS A 199 -6.02 -13.39 13.86
CA LYS A 199 -5.61 -12.71 15.09
C LYS A 199 -4.39 -11.81 14.89
N HIS A 200 -3.40 -12.28 14.13
CA HIS A 200 -2.20 -11.50 13.79
C HIS A 200 -2.51 -10.30 12.87
N LEU A 201 -3.51 -10.40 12.00
CA LEU A 201 -3.91 -9.34 11.08
C LEU A 201 -4.71 -8.20 11.74
N ILE A 202 -5.43 -8.46 12.85
CA ILE A 202 -6.37 -7.49 13.43
C ILE A 202 -5.68 -6.17 13.79
N LEU A 203 -4.66 -6.20 14.65
CA LEU A 203 -4.03 -4.98 15.15
C LEU A 203 -3.34 -4.16 14.05
N PRO A 204 -2.45 -4.72 13.22
CA PRO A 204 -1.82 -3.97 12.14
C PRO A 204 -2.83 -3.45 11.13
N SER A 205 -3.89 -4.20 10.82
CA SER A 205 -4.95 -3.74 9.91
C SER A 205 -5.75 -2.58 10.50
N ILE A 206 -6.07 -2.57 11.79
CA ILE A 206 -6.74 -1.45 12.46
C ILE A 206 -5.88 -0.18 12.34
N VAL A 207 -4.58 -0.28 12.60
CA VAL A 207 -3.65 0.85 12.50
C VAL A 207 -3.65 1.44 11.09
N LEU A 208 -3.51 0.60 10.06
CA LEU A 208 -3.52 1.04 8.67
C LEU A 208 -4.89 1.54 8.22
N ALA A 209 -5.96 0.89 8.67
CA ALA A 209 -7.32 1.29 8.34
C ALA A 209 -7.71 2.64 8.95
N THR A 210 -7.13 3.06 10.07
CA THR A 210 -7.56 4.26 10.80
C THR A 210 -7.54 5.51 9.92
N VAL A 211 -6.42 5.81 9.28
CA VAL A 211 -6.29 6.98 8.39
C VAL A 211 -7.23 6.86 7.18
N SER A 212 -7.25 5.67 6.57
CA SER A 212 -8.07 5.38 5.39
C SER A 212 -9.56 5.48 5.68
N THR A 213 -10.00 4.95 6.83
CA THR A 213 -11.40 5.04 7.31
C THR A 213 -11.85 6.49 7.44
N ALA A 214 -11.02 7.33 8.04
CA ALA A 214 -11.36 8.73 8.26
C ALA A 214 -11.53 9.52 6.94
N VAL A 215 -10.65 9.26 5.96
CA VAL A 215 -10.74 9.90 4.64
C VAL A 215 -11.97 9.40 3.88
N ILE A 216 -12.21 8.08 3.88
CA ILE A 216 -13.38 7.45 3.23
C ILE A 216 -14.68 7.93 3.86
N ALA A 217 -14.78 8.00 5.21
CA ALA A 217 -15.97 8.45 5.90
C ALA A 217 -16.31 9.90 5.54
N ARG A 218 -15.32 10.79 5.54
CA ARG A 218 -15.50 12.20 5.18
C ARG A 218 -15.91 12.37 3.72
N MET A 219 -15.28 11.64 2.80
CA MET A 219 -15.62 11.67 1.39
C MET A 219 -17.04 11.13 1.16
N THR A 220 -17.37 9.98 1.75
CA THR A 220 -18.73 9.39 1.65
C THR A 220 -19.79 10.34 2.16
N ARG A 221 -19.56 10.98 3.33
CA ARG A 221 -20.47 11.97 3.90
C ARG A 221 -20.66 13.17 2.97
N ALA A 222 -19.58 13.72 2.42
CA ALA A 222 -19.64 14.87 1.53
C ALA A 222 -20.39 14.54 0.23
N SER A 223 -20.02 13.45 -0.44
CA SER A 223 -20.68 13.01 -1.68
C SER A 223 -22.14 12.65 -1.47
N MET A 224 -22.51 11.97 -0.37
CA MET A 224 -23.91 11.70 -0.03
C MET A 224 -24.71 12.99 0.17
N ALA A 225 -24.12 13.99 0.82
CA ALA A 225 -24.78 15.28 1.07
C ALA A 225 -24.98 16.08 -0.23
N GLU A 226 -24.11 15.96 -1.21
CA GLU A 226 -24.21 16.56 -2.54
C GLU A 226 -25.26 15.84 -3.39
N VAL A 227 -25.08 14.53 -3.59
CA VAL A 227 -25.96 13.70 -4.41
C VAL A 227 -27.41 13.70 -3.91
N SER A 228 -27.62 13.82 -2.59
CA SER A 228 -28.97 13.84 -2.02
C SER A 228 -29.83 15.06 -2.46
N LYS A 229 -29.20 16.10 -3.04
CA LYS A 229 -29.86 17.32 -3.54
C LYS A 229 -30.21 17.24 -5.03
N GLU A 230 -29.70 16.24 -5.74
CA GLU A 230 -29.91 16.07 -7.17
C GLU A 230 -31.38 15.84 -7.53
N ASP A 231 -31.81 16.33 -8.69
CA ASP A 231 -33.22 16.31 -9.10
C ASP A 231 -33.79 14.91 -9.27
N TYR A 232 -32.96 13.92 -9.69
CA TYR A 232 -33.44 12.55 -9.80
C TYR A 232 -33.69 11.91 -8.41
N VAL A 233 -32.99 12.35 -7.36
CA VAL A 233 -33.26 11.90 -5.98
C VAL A 233 -34.54 12.54 -5.46
N ARG A 234 -34.79 13.83 -5.77
CA ARG A 234 -36.07 14.51 -5.45
C ARG A 234 -37.24 13.83 -6.16
N THR A 235 -37.07 13.50 -7.43
CA THR A 235 -38.08 12.77 -8.23
C THR A 235 -38.39 11.41 -7.62
N ALA A 236 -37.38 10.64 -7.19
CA ALA A 236 -37.57 9.36 -6.53
C ALA A 236 -38.40 9.51 -5.24
N LYS A 237 -38.12 10.52 -4.41
CA LYS A 237 -38.93 10.86 -3.23
C LYS A 237 -40.35 11.22 -3.58
N ALA A 238 -40.58 12.08 -4.59
CA ALA A 238 -41.90 12.50 -5.05
C ALA A 238 -42.72 11.31 -5.58
N LYS A 239 -42.10 10.31 -6.18
CA LYS A 239 -42.75 9.06 -6.62
C LYS A 239 -43.03 8.07 -5.49
N GLY A 240 -42.80 8.43 -4.22
CA GLY A 240 -43.11 7.60 -3.06
C GLY A 240 -42.12 6.44 -2.80
N CYS A 241 -40.90 6.51 -3.35
CA CYS A 241 -39.88 5.50 -3.04
C CYS A 241 -39.57 5.49 -1.52
N SER A 242 -39.40 4.31 -0.94
CA SER A 242 -39.02 4.18 0.46
C SER A 242 -37.66 4.85 0.75
N SER A 243 -37.50 5.35 1.97
CA SER A 243 -36.25 6.00 2.40
C SER A 243 -35.01 5.11 2.19
N PHE A 244 -35.13 3.80 2.42
CA PHE A 244 -34.07 2.85 2.16
C PHE A 244 -33.65 2.85 0.68
N ARG A 245 -34.63 2.75 -0.26
CA ARG A 245 -34.35 2.79 -1.70
C ARG A 245 -33.74 4.12 -2.14
N VAL A 246 -34.23 5.24 -1.61
CA VAL A 246 -33.68 6.56 -1.92
C VAL A 246 -32.22 6.66 -1.45
N ILE A 247 -31.93 6.21 -0.24
CA ILE A 247 -30.57 6.31 0.34
C ILE A 247 -29.60 5.35 -0.36
N PHE A 248 -29.91 4.06 -0.39
CA PHE A 248 -28.92 3.04 -0.81
C PHE A 248 -28.86 2.84 -2.32
N VAL A 249 -29.97 3.02 -3.05
CA VAL A 249 -30.01 2.80 -4.50
C VAL A 249 -29.79 4.10 -5.28
N HIS A 250 -30.47 5.17 -4.92
CA HIS A 250 -30.43 6.41 -5.70
C HIS A 250 -29.31 7.35 -5.26
N THR A 251 -28.98 7.41 -3.96
CA THR A 251 -27.97 8.35 -3.44
C THR A 251 -26.61 7.68 -3.30
N LEU A 252 -26.49 6.59 -2.53
CA LEU A 252 -25.21 5.96 -2.21
C LEU A 252 -24.48 5.47 -3.47
N ARG A 253 -25.19 4.82 -4.39
CA ARG A 253 -24.59 4.29 -5.62
C ARG A 253 -23.78 5.36 -6.38
N ASN A 254 -24.33 6.57 -6.51
CA ASN A 254 -23.64 7.66 -7.19
C ASN A 254 -22.60 8.36 -6.29
N ALA A 255 -22.87 8.42 -4.99
CA ALA A 255 -21.94 8.99 -4.01
C ALA A 255 -20.67 8.14 -3.83
N LEU A 256 -20.69 6.86 -4.18
CA LEU A 256 -19.51 5.98 -4.12
C LEU A 256 -18.49 6.24 -5.26
N ILE A 257 -18.84 6.94 -6.33
CA ILE A 257 -17.93 7.20 -7.46
C ILE A 257 -16.62 7.85 -6.98
N PRO A 258 -16.62 9.01 -6.27
CA PRO A 258 -15.37 9.60 -5.76
C PRO A 258 -14.72 8.74 -4.64
N VAL A 259 -15.50 7.94 -3.92
CA VAL A 259 -14.97 7.05 -2.87
C VAL A 259 -14.14 5.93 -3.48
N THR A 260 -14.58 5.33 -4.59
CA THR A 260 -13.82 4.27 -5.26
C THR A 260 -12.46 4.75 -5.75
N THR A 261 -12.36 6.01 -6.18
CA THR A 261 -11.08 6.61 -6.57
C THR A 261 -10.12 6.71 -5.41
N ILE A 262 -10.59 7.31 -4.32
CA ILE A 262 -9.76 7.45 -3.13
C ILE A 262 -9.34 6.08 -2.60
N ALA A 263 -10.25 5.10 -2.61
CA ALA A 263 -9.93 3.73 -2.23
C ALA A 263 -8.82 3.12 -3.09
N GLY A 264 -8.86 3.35 -4.39
CA GLY A 264 -7.81 2.89 -5.30
C GLY A 264 -6.46 3.55 -5.05
N LEU A 265 -6.43 4.87 -4.82
CA LEU A 265 -5.21 5.59 -4.46
C LEU A 265 -4.65 5.13 -3.12
N MET A 266 -5.51 4.83 -2.14
CA MET A 266 -5.10 4.28 -0.85
C MET A 266 -4.53 2.88 -0.99
N LEU A 267 -5.14 2.02 -1.82
CA LEU A 267 -4.59 0.70 -2.11
C LEU A 267 -3.18 0.81 -2.71
N ALA A 268 -2.97 1.72 -3.66
CA ALA A 268 -1.66 1.96 -4.24
C ALA A 268 -0.61 2.32 -3.17
N GLY A 269 -0.98 3.23 -2.25
CA GLY A 269 -0.12 3.61 -1.13
C GLY A 269 0.17 2.46 -0.16
N LEU A 270 -0.83 1.64 0.16
CA LEU A 270 -0.67 0.48 1.04
C LEU A 270 0.18 -0.63 0.42
N LEU A 271 0.04 -0.87 -0.88
CA LEU A 271 0.83 -1.85 -1.62
C LEU A 271 2.31 -1.46 -1.72
N GLY A 272 2.64 -0.17 -1.66
CA GLY A 272 4.02 0.31 -1.56
C GLY A 272 4.74 -0.07 -0.27
N GLY A 273 4.04 -0.70 0.66
CA GLY A 273 4.51 -1.13 1.97
C GLY A 273 4.32 -0.05 3.05
N SER A 274 3.80 -0.50 4.17
CA SER A 274 3.64 0.35 5.34
C SER A 274 4.82 0.16 6.29
N MET A 275 5.95 0.83 5.97
CA MET A 275 7.23 0.65 6.66
C MET A 275 7.10 0.71 8.19
N ILE A 276 6.38 1.71 8.71
CA ILE A 276 6.23 1.92 10.16
C ILE A 276 5.39 0.80 10.78
N THR A 277 4.22 0.50 10.21
CA THR A 277 3.32 -0.52 10.76
C THR A 277 3.94 -1.91 10.66
N GLU A 278 4.53 -2.26 9.52
CA GLU A 278 5.21 -3.55 9.34
C GLU A 278 6.39 -3.72 10.29
N THR A 279 7.12 -2.63 10.59
CA THR A 279 8.23 -2.66 11.56
C THR A 279 7.72 -2.84 12.98
N VAL A 280 6.70 -2.06 13.40
CA VAL A 280 6.13 -2.12 14.76
C VAL A 280 5.57 -3.50 15.08
N PHE A 281 4.82 -4.09 14.14
CA PHE A 281 4.22 -5.42 14.31
C PHE A 281 5.14 -6.57 13.86
N SER A 282 6.38 -6.28 13.49
CA SER A 282 7.32 -7.27 12.92
C SER A 282 6.72 -8.07 11.76
N TRP A 283 5.83 -7.46 10.99
CA TRP A 283 5.19 -8.06 9.82
C TRP A 283 6.21 -8.30 8.71
N PRO A 284 6.32 -9.53 8.15
CA PRO A 284 7.38 -9.87 7.20
C PRO A 284 7.08 -9.40 5.77
N GLY A 285 6.67 -8.13 5.62
CA GLY A 285 6.36 -7.51 4.34
C GLY A 285 7.52 -6.74 3.72
N ILE A 286 7.25 -6.11 2.56
CA ILE A 286 8.25 -5.34 1.81
C ILE A 286 8.63 -4.04 2.53
N GLY A 287 7.72 -3.42 3.29
CA GLY A 287 8.00 -2.19 4.04
C GLY A 287 9.06 -2.41 5.13
N LYS A 288 8.92 -3.45 5.94
CA LYS A 288 9.92 -3.83 6.95
C LYS A 288 11.25 -4.23 6.29
N TRP A 289 11.19 -4.93 5.17
CA TRP A 289 12.38 -5.33 4.42
C TRP A 289 13.18 -4.12 3.94
N ILE A 290 12.52 -3.08 3.41
CA ILE A 290 13.17 -1.82 3.02
C ILE A 290 13.81 -1.12 4.22
N VAL A 291 13.12 -1.08 5.38
CA VAL A 291 13.69 -0.49 6.61
C VAL A 291 14.96 -1.23 7.04
N ASN A 292 14.95 -2.56 6.97
CA ASN A 292 16.14 -3.37 7.26
C ASN A 292 17.26 -3.09 6.25
N ALA A 293 16.95 -3.00 4.95
CA ALA A 293 17.93 -2.68 3.92
C ALA A 293 18.54 -1.28 4.12
N LEU A 294 17.74 -0.28 4.53
CA LEU A 294 18.23 1.06 4.87
C LEU A 294 19.21 1.02 6.04
N ASN A 295 18.88 0.29 7.11
CA ASN A 295 19.75 0.15 8.29
C ASN A 295 21.06 -0.59 7.95
N GLN A 296 21.00 -1.55 7.05
CA GLN A 296 22.13 -2.37 6.61
C GLN A 296 22.88 -1.75 5.43
N ARG A 297 22.40 -0.65 4.87
CA ARG A 297 22.96 0.01 3.67
C ARG A 297 23.00 -0.89 2.45
N ASP A 298 22.00 -1.76 2.31
CA ASP A 298 21.86 -2.64 1.14
C ASP A 298 21.29 -1.85 -0.05
N PHE A 299 22.19 -1.15 -0.76
CA PHE A 299 21.82 -0.25 -1.84
C PHE A 299 21.08 -0.92 -3.00
N PRO A 300 21.44 -2.15 -3.47
CA PRO A 300 20.66 -2.83 -4.49
C PRO A 300 19.19 -3.01 -4.12
N ILE A 301 18.90 -3.40 -2.87
CA ILE A 301 17.49 -3.51 -2.39
C ILE A 301 16.84 -2.14 -2.38
N ILE A 302 17.49 -1.11 -1.78
CA ILE A 302 16.92 0.24 -1.66
C ILE A 302 16.58 0.81 -3.05
N GLN A 303 17.52 0.72 -3.98
CA GLN A 303 17.37 1.21 -5.34
C GLN A 303 16.24 0.49 -6.08
N SER A 304 16.29 -0.83 -6.08
CA SER A 304 15.32 -1.66 -6.79
C SER A 304 13.91 -1.52 -6.21
N MET A 305 13.79 -1.53 -4.88
CA MET A 305 12.48 -1.37 -4.23
C MET A 305 11.89 0.02 -4.43
N SER A 306 12.71 1.08 -4.42
CA SER A 306 12.21 2.43 -4.74
C SER A 306 11.61 2.49 -6.15
N LEU A 307 12.25 1.84 -7.13
CA LEU A 307 11.75 1.77 -8.49
C LEU A 307 10.50 0.87 -8.61
N ILE A 308 10.50 -0.29 -7.97
CA ILE A 308 9.36 -1.22 -7.95
C ILE A 308 8.14 -0.55 -7.32
N ILE A 309 8.29 0.12 -6.19
CA ILE A 309 7.18 0.85 -5.53
C ILE A 309 6.64 1.96 -6.45
N ALA A 310 7.51 2.70 -7.13
CA ALA A 310 7.06 3.71 -8.08
C ALA A 310 6.29 3.10 -9.26
N MET A 311 6.76 1.97 -9.81
CA MET A 311 6.05 1.23 -10.85
C MET A 311 4.68 0.71 -10.34
N MET A 312 4.63 0.17 -9.14
CA MET A 312 3.38 -0.29 -8.53
C MET A 312 2.40 0.86 -8.32
N TYR A 313 2.87 2.01 -7.83
CA TYR A 313 2.03 3.19 -7.63
C TYR A 313 1.46 3.72 -8.95
N ILE A 314 2.29 3.81 -9.99
CA ILE A 314 1.86 4.23 -11.33
C ILE A 314 0.88 3.20 -11.93
N GLY A 315 1.17 1.90 -11.78
CA GLY A 315 0.29 0.82 -12.23
C GLY A 315 -1.07 0.84 -11.54
N ALA A 316 -1.08 1.04 -10.23
CA ALA A 316 -2.31 1.15 -9.45
C ALA A 316 -3.12 2.40 -9.85
N ASN A 317 -2.48 3.55 -10.06
CA ASN A 317 -3.15 4.74 -10.56
C ASN A 317 -3.76 4.51 -11.95
N LEU A 318 -3.03 3.84 -12.84
CA LEU A 318 -3.54 3.48 -14.16
C LEU A 318 -4.77 2.56 -14.06
N LEU A 319 -4.74 1.57 -13.16
CA LEU A 319 -5.91 0.71 -12.91
C LEU A 319 -7.11 1.51 -12.39
N VAL A 320 -6.89 2.45 -11.48
CA VAL A 320 -7.95 3.35 -10.97
C VAL A 320 -8.52 4.20 -12.10
N ASP A 321 -7.69 4.79 -12.95
CA ASP A 321 -8.12 5.57 -14.11
C ASP A 321 -8.95 4.73 -15.10
N ILE A 322 -8.55 3.49 -15.33
CA ILE A 322 -9.29 2.54 -16.17
C ILE A 322 -10.65 2.21 -15.54
N LEU A 323 -10.69 1.91 -14.25
CA LEU A 323 -11.93 1.65 -13.52
C LEU A 323 -12.88 2.86 -13.58
N TYR A 324 -12.34 4.07 -13.46
CA TYR A 324 -13.10 5.29 -13.64
C TYR A 324 -13.78 5.38 -15.00
N ALA A 325 -13.03 5.12 -16.07
CA ALA A 325 -13.56 5.15 -17.42
C ALA A 325 -14.65 4.08 -17.67
N PHE A 326 -14.71 3.02 -16.84
CA PHE A 326 -15.83 2.05 -16.85
C PHE A 326 -17.03 2.53 -16.04
N ILE A 327 -16.80 3.18 -14.89
CA ILE A 327 -17.87 3.61 -13.96
C ILE A 327 -18.56 4.87 -14.47
N ASP A 328 -17.81 5.84 -14.99
CA ASP A 328 -18.35 7.10 -15.58
C ASP A 328 -18.00 7.22 -17.06
N PRO A 329 -18.94 6.89 -17.96
CA PRO A 329 -18.72 7.01 -19.40
C PRO A 329 -18.49 8.46 -19.90
N ARG A 330 -18.80 9.48 -19.08
CA ARG A 330 -18.65 10.90 -19.47
C ARG A 330 -17.18 11.32 -19.58
N ILE A 331 -16.30 10.68 -18.81
CA ILE A 331 -14.85 10.94 -18.83
C ILE A 331 -14.19 10.49 -20.15
N ARG A 332 -14.87 9.68 -20.97
CA ARG A 332 -14.36 9.19 -22.24
C ARG A 332 -14.28 10.27 -23.34
N LEU A 333 -14.85 11.43 -23.11
CA LEU A 333 -15.02 12.49 -24.12
C LEU A 333 -14.08 13.69 -23.92
N SER A 334 -13.28 13.69 -22.88
CA SER A 334 -12.21 14.65 -22.60
C SER A 334 -10.82 13.97 -22.71
#